data_bc3ea4206c5c5e628413ad2806a94a9f
#
_entry.id   bc3ea4206c5c5e628413ad2806a94a9f
#
_cell.length_a   1.000
_cell.length_b   1.000
_cell.length_c   1.000
_cell.angle_alpha   90.00
_cell.angle_beta   90.00
_cell.angle_gamma   90.00
#
_symmetry.space_group_name_H-M   'P 1'
#
loop_
_entity.id
_entity.type
_entity.pdbx_description
1 polymer ?
#
loop_
_entity_poly.entity_id
_entity_poly.type
_entity_poly.pdbx_seq_one_letter_code
_entity_poly.pdbx_strand_id
1 'polypeptide(L)'
;VPLHKENDYTVKELVDSAFIQSANASMVALAEKVAGSESKFLELMKKQLKDWGIKDATIVNASGLNNSYLGENRPENTGETDENQLSAKDVAIVARYLILDYPEVLKITSTTNQTFGENTQSPVEMVNWNWMLPGFVNYHEGVDGLKTGTTDFAGACFVGTINKDGRRIITVVLNADNHEENPSARFNETSRLMDYCYDNWSEKELGKANASIPSLKDIKVKDGKETSVNVALKSPVKVWVENGMDTGKLTITPTLDKKKVTDDQVTAPINKGTTVGSATIQLADDKLGYLEANQEPSTDIITTSTVEKANIFVIGWRHVTDFFSNLF
;
A
#
# COMPACT_ATOMS: atom_id res chain seq x y z
N VAL A 1 10.30 20.05 -19.54
CA VAL A 1 11.55 19.59 -20.17
C VAL A 1 11.22 19.15 -21.60
N PRO A 2 11.76 19.80 -22.64
CA PRO A 2 11.54 19.40 -24.03
C PRO A 2 12.39 18.17 -24.40
N LEU A 3 11.87 17.35 -25.30
CA LEU A 3 12.62 16.27 -25.96
C LEU A 3 12.93 16.70 -27.39
N HIS A 4 14.20 16.64 -27.79
CA HIS A 4 14.67 17.01 -29.13
C HIS A 4 14.98 15.76 -29.95
N LYS A 5 14.57 15.74 -31.22
CA LYS A 5 14.71 14.57 -32.11
C LYS A 5 16.17 14.13 -32.36
N GLU A 6 17.08 15.10 -32.29
CA GLU A 6 18.53 14.92 -32.52
C GLU A 6 19.26 14.34 -31.29
N ASN A 7 18.59 14.21 -30.15
CA ASN A 7 19.19 13.74 -28.91
C ASN A 7 18.67 12.35 -28.55
N ASP A 8 19.54 11.54 -27.97
CA ASP A 8 19.19 10.30 -27.30
C ASP A 8 19.06 10.53 -25.78
N TYR A 9 18.02 9.99 -25.18
CA TYR A 9 17.75 10.06 -23.76
C TYR A 9 17.66 8.67 -23.16
N THR A 10 18.25 8.47 -22.01
CA THR A 10 18.13 7.22 -21.27
C THR A 10 16.75 7.10 -20.58
N VAL A 11 16.29 5.88 -20.36
CA VAL A 11 15.06 5.64 -19.57
C VAL A 11 15.16 6.29 -18.19
N LYS A 12 16.35 6.24 -17.58
CA LYS A 12 16.59 6.88 -16.28
C LYS A 12 16.37 8.39 -16.33
N GLU A 13 16.93 9.09 -17.30
CA GLU A 13 16.72 10.53 -17.45
C GLU A 13 15.24 10.87 -17.65
N LEU A 14 14.52 10.08 -18.46
CA LEU A 14 13.08 10.27 -18.66
C LEU A 14 12.29 10.07 -17.36
N VAL A 15 12.61 9.04 -16.57
CA VAL A 15 11.96 8.80 -15.25
C VAL A 15 12.29 9.93 -14.29
N ASP A 16 13.56 10.31 -14.17
CA ASP A 16 13.99 11.41 -13.29
C ASP A 16 13.26 12.72 -13.64
N SER A 17 13.19 13.07 -14.92
CA SER A 17 12.53 14.29 -15.36
C SER A 17 11.01 14.28 -15.15
N ALA A 18 10.38 13.12 -15.27
CA ALA A 18 8.96 12.96 -14.98
C ALA A 18 8.63 13.20 -13.50
N PHE A 19 9.49 12.72 -12.59
CA PHE A 19 9.29 12.93 -11.15
C PHE A 19 9.76 14.32 -10.67
N ILE A 20 10.96 14.76 -11.08
CA ILE A 20 11.57 16.01 -10.58
C ILE A 20 10.87 17.24 -11.18
N GLN A 21 10.79 17.30 -12.52
CA GLN A 21 10.30 18.49 -13.25
C GLN A 21 8.88 18.28 -13.81
N SER A 22 8.22 17.14 -13.52
CA SER A 22 6.89 16.84 -14.07
C SER A 22 6.85 16.87 -15.60
N ALA A 23 7.87 16.33 -16.25
CA ALA A 23 8.05 16.37 -17.69
C ALA A 23 7.02 15.50 -18.44
N ASN A 24 5.97 16.11 -19.00
CA ASN A 24 4.89 15.40 -19.69
C ASN A 24 5.39 14.63 -20.91
N ALA A 25 6.28 15.23 -21.71
CA ALA A 25 6.87 14.57 -22.88
C ALA A 25 7.64 13.30 -22.49
N SER A 26 8.34 13.33 -21.35
CA SER A 26 9.04 12.14 -20.84
C SER A 26 8.08 11.02 -20.44
N MET A 27 6.91 11.34 -19.87
CA MET A 27 5.89 10.33 -19.56
C MET A 27 5.32 9.68 -20.82
N VAL A 28 5.04 10.46 -21.87
CA VAL A 28 4.58 9.91 -23.16
C VAL A 28 5.66 9.03 -23.78
N ALA A 29 6.92 9.48 -23.80
CA ALA A 29 8.03 8.69 -24.32
C ALA A 29 8.24 7.36 -23.55
N LEU A 30 8.09 7.40 -22.22
CA LEU A 30 8.12 6.18 -21.39
C LEU A 30 6.95 5.25 -21.71
N ALA A 31 5.75 5.79 -21.87
CA ALA A 31 4.55 5.02 -22.22
C ALA A 31 4.72 4.30 -23.56
N GLU A 32 5.23 5.01 -24.59
CA GLU A 32 5.55 4.44 -25.90
C GLU A 32 6.65 3.38 -25.82
N LYS A 33 7.70 3.64 -25.02
CA LYS A 33 8.81 2.69 -24.81
C LYS A 33 8.34 1.39 -24.17
N VAL A 34 7.42 1.45 -23.22
CA VAL A 34 6.92 0.29 -22.46
C VAL A 34 5.90 -0.51 -23.28
N ALA A 35 4.96 0.16 -23.95
CA ALA A 35 3.80 -0.48 -24.55
C ALA A 35 3.72 -0.33 -26.10
N GLY A 36 4.64 0.42 -26.70
CA GLY A 36 4.66 0.70 -28.15
C GLY A 36 3.70 1.83 -28.57
N SER A 37 2.79 2.26 -27.70
CA SER A 37 1.95 3.47 -27.87
C SER A 37 1.38 3.89 -26.53
N GLU A 38 1.04 5.18 -26.41
CA GLU A 38 0.38 5.70 -25.21
C GLU A 38 -0.96 5.00 -24.95
N SER A 39 -1.80 4.79 -25.97
CA SER A 39 -3.08 4.11 -25.82
C SER A 39 -2.95 2.70 -25.23
N LYS A 40 -1.94 1.91 -25.64
CA LYS A 40 -1.66 0.60 -25.04
C LYS A 40 -1.14 0.72 -23.63
N PHE A 41 -0.39 1.77 -23.31
CA PHE A 41 0.10 2.01 -21.95
C PHE A 41 -1.07 2.33 -21.01
N LEU A 42 -2.09 3.08 -21.46
CA LEU A 42 -3.29 3.34 -20.69
C LEU A 42 -4.03 2.06 -20.28
N GLU A 43 -4.05 1.05 -21.15
CA GLU A 43 -4.63 -0.25 -20.81
C GLU A 43 -3.85 -0.95 -19.68
N LEU A 44 -2.52 -0.81 -19.67
CA LEU A 44 -1.68 -1.31 -18.57
C LEU A 44 -1.96 -0.53 -17.28
N MET A 45 -2.07 0.80 -17.35
CA MET A 45 -2.42 1.64 -16.19
C MET A 45 -3.78 1.24 -15.61
N LYS A 46 -4.82 1.15 -16.42
CA LYS A 46 -6.17 0.74 -16.01
C LYS A 46 -6.17 -0.65 -15.38
N LYS A 47 -5.45 -1.60 -15.99
CA LYS A 47 -5.30 -2.95 -15.44
C LYS A 47 -4.64 -2.92 -14.07
N GLN A 48 -3.54 -2.16 -13.92
CA GLN A 48 -2.82 -2.06 -12.65
C GLN A 48 -3.70 -1.45 -11.54
N LEU A 49 -4.45 -0.39 -11.85
CA LEU A 49 -5.40 0.20 -10.89
C LEU A 49 -6.46 -0.83 -10.45
N LYS A 50 -7.00 -1.60 -11.41
CA LYS A 50 -7.96 -2.67 -11.11
C LYS A 50 -7.36 -3.78 -10.23
N ASP A 51 -6.12 -4.18 -10.50
CA ASP A 51 -5.39 -5.18 -9.71
C ASP A 51 -5.16 -4.70 -8.27
N TRP A 52 -5.02 -3.39 -8.06
CA TRP A 52 -4.97 -2.73 -6.74
C TRP A 52 -6.35 -2.44 -6.13
N GLY A 53 -7.44 -2.90 -6.76
CA GLY A 53 -8.79 -2.75 -6.23
C GLY A 53 -9.45 -1.40 -6.52
N ILE A 54 -8.81 -0.52 -7.26
CA ILE A 54 -9.36 0.78 -7.70
C ILE A 54 -10.30 0.55 -8.89
N LYS A 55 -11.57 0.95 -8.76
CA LYS A 55 -12.63 0.59 -9.72
C LYS A 55 -13.28 1.78 -10.41
N ASP A 56 -13.15 2.96 -9.84
CA ASP A 56 -13.85 4.20 -10.20
C ASP A 56 -12.92 5.27 -10.78
N ALA A 57 -11.65 4.96 -10.99
CA ALA A 57 -10.70 5.84 -11.64
C ALA A 57 -10.97 5.98 -13.14
N THR A 58 -10.86 7.19 -13.66
CA THR A 58 -10.84 7.49 -15.09
C THR A 58 -9.41 7.81 -15.53
N ILE A 59 -8.89 7.09 -16.51
CA ILE A 59 -7.54 7.29 -17.06
C ILE A 59 -7.65 7.51 -18.56
N VAL A 60 -7.21 8.68 -19.03
CA VAL A 60 -7.34 9.12 -20.42
C VAL A 60 -6.02 9.45 -21.10
N ASN A 61 -4.95 9.75 -20.33
CA ASN A 61 -3.61 9.94 -20.85
C ASN A 61 -2.53 9.59 -19.80
N ALA A 62 -1.29 9.47 -20.23
CA ALA A 62 -0.17 9.11 -19.36
C ALA A 62 0.42 10.31 -18.59
N SER A 63 0.17 11.53 -19.06
CA SER A 63 0.79 12.75 -18.50
C SER A 63 0.00 13.37 -17.34
N GLY A 64 -1.32 13.14 -17.30
CA GLY A 64 -2.25 13.78 -16.35
C GLY A 64 -2.68 15.19 -16.76
N LEU A 65 -2.31 15.68 -17.93
CA LEU A 65 -2.82 16.93 -18.46
C LEU A 65 -4.27 16.82 -18.93
N ASN A 66 -4.98 17.95 -19.04
CA ASN A 66 -6.20 18.01 -19.81
C ASN A 66 -5.90 17.69 -21.28
N ASN A 67 -6.74 16.87 -21.93
CA ASN A 67 -6.53 16.45 -23.31
C ASN A 67 -6.49 17.60 -24.32
N SER A 68 -7.10 18.75 -23.99
CA SER A 68 -7.02 19.96 -24.84
C SER A 68 -5.60 20.44 -25.09
N TYR A 69 -4.68 20.20 -24.14
CA TYR A 69 -3.26 20.52 -24.31
C TYR A 69 -2.51 19.52 -25.19
N LEU A 70 -3.06 18.33 -25.42
CA LEU A 70 -2.46 17.30 -26.25
C LEU A 70 -2.81 17.47 -27.74
N GLY A 71 -3.90 18.16 -28.05
CA GLY A 71 -4.37 18.41 -29.41
C GLY A 71 -4.60 17.10 -30.18
N GLU A 72 -3.98 17.00 -31.36
CA GLU A 72 -4.08 15.81 -32.21
C GLU A 72 -3.30 14.59 -31.65
N ASN A 73 -2.40 14.82 -30.68
CA ASN A 73 -1.61 13.75 -30.05
C ASN A 73 -2.34 13.08 -28.89
N ARG A 74 -3.59 13.47 -28.58
CA ARG A 74 -4.34 12.81 -27.53
C ARG A 74 -4.60 11.33 -27.86
N PRO A 75 -4.65 10.45 -26.85
CA PRO A 75 -4.93 9.04 -27.06
C PRO A 75 -6.27 8.81 -27.76
N GLU A 76 -6.31 7.79 -28.62
CA GLU A 76 -7.54 7.40 -29.32
C GLU A 76 -8.67 7.06 -28.34
N ASN A 77 -9.90 7.35 -28.75
CA ASN A 77 -11.12 7.10 -27.97
C ASN A 77 -11.24 7.89 -26.66
N THR A 78 -10.55 9.04 -26.55
CA THR A 78 -10.69 10.00 -25.43
C THR A 78 -11.26 11.31 -25.92
N GLY A 79 -12.02 12.01 -25.04
CA GLY A 79 -12.59 13.32 -25.33
C GLY A 79 -11.53 14.42 -25.36
N GLU A 80 -11.85 15.53 -26.03
CA GLU A 80 -10.93 16.66 -26.19
C GLU A 80 -10.62 17.35 -24.85
N THR A 81 -11.57 17.35 -23.90
CA THR A 81 -11.45 18.03 -22.61
C THR A 81 -11.34 17.04 -21.43
N ASP A 82 -11.13 15.76 -21.73
CA ASP A 82 -11.02 14.74 -20.68
C ASP A 82 -9.75 14.92 -19.87
N GLU A 83 -9.83 14.56 -18.59
CA GLU A 83 -8.70 14.48 -17.63
C GLU A 83 -8.74 13.16 -16.88
N ASN A 84 -7.59 12.76 -16.33
CA ASN A 84 -7.52 11.66 -15.39
C ASN A 84 -8.25 12.04 -14.10
N GLN A 85 -9.09 11.13 -13.58
CA GLN A 85 -9.86 11.35 -12.37
C GLN A 85 -9.64 10.19 -11.38
N LEU A 86 -9.18 10.52 -10.19
CA LEU A 86 -8.97 9.60 -9.08
C LEU A 86 -9.39 10.28 -7.77
N SER A 87 -9.94 9.49 -6.85
CA SER A 87 -10.17 9.98 -5.48
C SER A 87 -8.86 10.13 -4.71
N ALA A 88 -8.85 10.92 -3.62
CA ALA A 88 -7.69 11.01 -2.74
C ALA A 88 -7.28 9.64 -2.17
N LYS A 89 -8.25 8.76 -1.93
CA LYS A 89 -8.00 7.37 -1.51
C LYS A 89 -7.27 6.57 -2.58
N ASP A 90 -7.69 6.66 -3.84
CA ASP A 90 -7.04 5.95 -4.94
C ASP A 90 -5.61 6.41 -5.14
N VAL A 91 -5.40 7.73 -5.10
CA VAL A 91 -4.05 8.31 -5.19
C VAL A 91 -3.17 7.84 -4.03
N ALA A 92 -3.70 7.74 -2.82
CA ALA A 92 -2.97 7.19 -1.66
C ALA A 92 -2.61 5.71 -1.84
N ILE A 93 -3.50 4.90 -2.43
CA ILE A 93 -3.24 3.49 -2.79
C ILE A 93 -2.09 3.41 -3.80
N VAL A 94 -2.15 4.19 -4.88
CA VAL A 94 -1.08 4.25 -5.91
C VAL A 94 0.25 4.65 -5.28
N ALA A 95 0.27 5.71 -4.48
CA ALA A 95 1.48 6.19 -3.80
C ALA A 95 2.06 5.12 -2.86
N ARG A 96 1.21 4.40 -2.13
CA ARG A 96 1.61 3.34 -1.23
C ARG A 96 2.29 2.19 -1.98
N TYR A 97 1.69 1.68 -3.05
CA TYR A 97 2.29 0.63 -3.86
C TYR A 97 3.61 1.09 -4.51
N LEU A 98 3.65 2.31 -5.03
CA LEU A 98 4.87 2.87 -5.60
C LEU A 98 6.03 2.88 -4.60
N ILE A 99 5.78 3.30 -3.35
CA ILE A 99 6.80 3.37 -2.31
C ILE A 99 7.22 1.97 -1.82
N LEU A 100 6.28 1.02 -1.73
CA LEU A 100 6.56 -0.33 -1.23
C LEU A 100 7.28 -1.20 -2.27
N ASP A 101 6.83 -1.14 -3.53
CA ASP A 101 7.33 -2.00 -4.58
C ASP A 101 8.60 -1.41 -5.26
N TYR A 102 8.74 -0.08 -5.23
CA TYR A 102 9.84 0.66 -5.86
C TYR A 102 10.40 1.75 -4.93
N PRO A 103 10.93 1.39 -3.75
CA PRO A 103 11.39 2.37 -2.74
C PRO A 103 12.51 3.29 -3.24
N GLU A 104 13.23 2.91 -4.31
CA GLU A 104 14.23 3.77 -4.97
C GLU A 104 13.65 5.05 -5.57
N VAL A 105 12.33 5.11 -5.82
CA VAL A 105 11.66 6.32 -6.29
C VAL A 105 11.86 7.49 -5.33
N LEU A 106 11.98 7.21 -4.04
CA LEU A 106 12.19 8.23 -3.01
C LEU A 106 13.53 8.97 -3.18
N LYS A 107 14.55 8.32 -3.76
CA LYS A 107 15.82 8.98 -4.10
C LYS A 107 15.63 10.00 -5.21
N ILE A 108 14.75 9.70 -6.17
CA ILE A 108 14.44 10.62 -7.29
C ILE A 108 13.59 11.78 -6.77
N THR A 109 12.51 11.48 -6.05
CA THR A 109 11.55 12.50 -5.59
C THR A 109 12.10 13.43 -4.51
N SER A 110 13.16 13.02 -3.80
CA SER A 110 13.88 13.87 -2.83
C SER A 110 15.02 14.69 -3.46
N THR A 111 15.32 14.48 -4.74
CA THR A 111 16.33 15.28 -5.46
C THR A 111 15.79 16.67 -5.75
N THR A 112 16.49 17.70 -5.27
CA THR A 112 16.07 19.10 -5.42
C THR A 112 16.35 19.64 -6.81
N ASN A 113 17.52 19.35 -7.36
CA ASN A 113 18.00 19.83 -8.67
C ASN A 113 18.76 18.73 -9.39
N GLN A 114 18.61 18.66 -10.70
CA GLN A 114 19.36 17.72 -11.55
C GLN A 114 19.40 18.23 -12.98
N THR A 115 20.54 18.06 -13.68
CA THR A 115 20.63 18.35 -15.11
C THR A 115 20.00 17.21 -15.91
N PHE A 116 19.07 17.53 -16.80
CA PHE A 116 18.51 16.61 -17.79
C PHE A 116 19.25 16.74 -19.10
N GLY A 117 19.56 15.61 -19.76
CA GLY A 117 20.24 15.59 -21.04
C GLY A 117 21.67 16.17 -20.96
N GLU A 118 22.40 15.91 -19.89
CA GLU A 118 23.75 16.43 -19.64
C GLU A 118 24.71 16.19 -20.82
N ASN A 119 24.57 15.07 -21.52
CA ASN A 119 25.39 14.71 -22.66
C ASN A 119 24.79 15.11 -24.02
N THR A 120 23.76 15.96 -24.02
CA THR A 120 23.11 16.46 -25.24
C THR A 120 23.59 17.87 -25.58
N GLN A 121 23.15 18.38 -26.75
CA GLN A 121 23.44 19.75 -27.15
C GLN A 121 22.60 20.80 -26.38
N SER A 122 21.58 20.38 -25.66
CA SER A 122 20.61 21.25 -24.98
C SER A 122 20.29 20.74 -23.58
N PRO A 123 21.26 20.71 -22.65
CA PRO A 123 21.02 20.31 -21.26
C PRO A 123 20.06 21.29 -20.59
N VAL A 124 19.20 20.77 -19.70
CA VAL A 124 18.21 21.56 -18.95
C VAL A 124 18.40 21.33 -17.45
N GLU A 125 18.59 22.40 -16.70
CA GLU A 125 18.56 22.34 -15.23
C GLU A 125 17.12 22.16 -14.75
N MET A 126 16.87 21.04 -14.12
CA MET A 126 15.60 20.74 -13.49
C MET A 126 15.61 21.17 -12.03
N VAL A 127 14.51 21.78 -11.60
CA VAL A 127 14.25 22.13 -10.20
C VAL A 127 12.98 21.41 -9.75
N ASN A 128 13.02 20.72 -8.61
CA ASN A 128 11.89 19.96 -8.13
C ASN A 128 10.71 20.88 -7.75
N TRP A 129 9.52 20.49 -8.17
CA TRP A 129 8.29 21.20 -7.81
C TRP A 129 7.80 20.92 -6.38
N ASN A 130 8.42 19.96 -5.69
CA ASN A 130 8.15 19.72 -4.28
C ASN A 130 8.89 20.74 -3.40
N TRP A 131 8.23 21.81 -3.08
CA TRP A 131 8.81 22.88 -2.25
C TRP A 131 8.97 22.52 -0.77
N MET A 132 8.58 21.31 -0.36
CA MET A 132 8.81 20.81 1.00
C MET A 132 10.18 20.15 1.18
N LEU A 133 10.99 20.05 0.13
CA LEU A 133 12.36 19.53 0.19
C LEU A 133 13.35 20.55 0.77
N PRO A 134 14.54 20.08 1.25
CA PRO A 134 15.56 20.96 1.81
C PRO A 134 15.97 22.11 0.86
N GLY A 135 16.02 23.33 1.40
CA GLY A 135 16.40 24.53 0.66
C GLY A 135 15.24 25.25 -0.03
N PHE A 136 14.04 24.70 -0.03
CA PHE A 136 12.85 25.36 -0.57
C PHE A 136 11.99 26.03 0.52
N VAL A 137 11.07 26.91 0.08
CA VAL A 137 10.29 27.82 0.93
C VAL A 137 9.34 27.13 1.91
N ASN A 138 8.87 25.93 1.58
CA ASN A 138 7.97 25.14 2.43
C ASN A 138 8.69 23.95 3.06
N TYR A 139 10.00 24.02 3.24
CA TYR A 139 10.76 22.89 3.79
C TYR A 139 10.09 22.30 5.04
N HIS A 140 9.90 20.99 5.03
CA HIS A 140 9.40 20.22 6.16
C HIS A 140 10.29 18.98 6.38
N GLU A 141 10.90 18.91 7.55
CA GLU A 141 11.89 17.88 7.87
C GLU A 141 11.33 16.47 7.76
N GLY A 142 12.05 15.60 7.04
CA GLY A 142 11.67 14.21 6.80
C GLY A 142 10.84 13.97 5.54
N VAL A 143 10.38 15.03 4.85
CA VAL A 143 9.70 14.90 3.56
C VAL A 143 10.70 14.47 2.49
N ASP A 144 10.38 13.39 1.77
CA ASP A 144 11.23 12.80 0.71
C ASP A 144 10.49 12.53 -0.61
N GLY A 145 9.25 13.00 -0.72
CA GLY A 145 8.42 12.84 -1.94
C GLY A 145 7.04 13.46 -1.77
N LEU A 146 6.11 13.29 -2.70
CA LEU A 146 6.20 12.39 -3.86
C LEU A 146 6.03 13.18 -5.16
N LYS A 147 4.80 13.74 -5.39
CA LYS A 147 4.47 14.36 -6.68
C LYS A 147 3.47 15.51 -6.54
N THR A 148 3.75 16.60 -7.21
CA THR A 148 2.83 17.72 -7.44
C THR A 148 2.04 17.52 -8.73
N GLY A 149 0.84 18.10 -8.79
CA GLY A 149 0.05 18.22 -10.00
C GLY A 149 -0.71 19.55 -10.00
N THR A 150 -0.93 20.13 -11.18
CA THR A 150 -1.79 21.32 -11.34
C THR A 150 -2.40 21.29 -12.73
N THR A 151 -3.73 21.38 -12.79
CA THR A 151 -4.48 21.68 -14.01
C THR A 151 -5.55 22.72 -13.66
N ASP A 152 -6.12 23.37 -14.67
CA ASP A 152 -7.20 24.34 -14.45
C ASP A 152 -8.43 23.70 -13.80
N PHE A 153 -8.65 22.39 -14.07
CA PHE A 153 -9.78 21.66 -13.54
C PHE A 153 -9.51 21.03 -12.15
N ALA A 154 -8.32 20.45 -11.96
CA ALA A 154 -7.97 19.78 -10.70
C ALA A 154 -7.44 20.74 -9.63
N GLY A 155 -7.10 21.99 -9.99
CA GLY A 155 -6.44 22.92 -9.08
C GLY A 155 -5.06 22.47 -8.65
N ALA A 156 -4.58 22.94 -7.51
CA ALA A 156 -3.27 22.59 -6.97
C ALA A 156 -3.33 21.32 -6.12
N CYS A 157 -2.66 20.27 -6.56
CA CYS A 157 -2.63 18.95 -5.92
C CYS A 157 -1.22 18.60 -5.46
N PHE A 158 -1.11 17.82 -4.38
CA PHE A 158 0.14 17.25 -3.91
C PHE A 158 -0.06 15.93 -3.20
N VAL A 159 0.72 14.94 -3.59
CA VAL A 159 0.91 13.71 -2.83
C VAL A 159 2.23 13.85 -2.10
N GLY A 160 2.16 14.02 -0.78
CA GLY A 160 3.33 14.15 0.09
C GLY A 160 3.65 12.83 0.77
N THR A 161 4.93 12.55 1.01
CA THR A 161 5.36 11.48 1.89
C THR A 161 6.49 11.95 2.80
N ILE A 162 6.44 11.51 4.04
CA ILE A 162 7.38 11.86 5.10
C ILE A 162 7.77 10.60 5.87
N ASN A 163 9.04 10.50 6.25
CA ASN A 163 9.52 9.47 7.16
C ASN A 163 10.24 10.11 8.33
N LYS A 164 9.65 10.01 9.53
CA LYS A 164 10.23 10.51 10.77
C LYS A 164 10.28 9.36 11.77
N ASP A 165 11.47 9.09 12.31
CA ASP A 165 11.71 8.01 13.29
C ASP A 165 11.25 6.61 12.80
N GLY A 166 11.41 6.32 11.51
CA GLY A 166 10.99 5.06 10.91
C GLY A 166 9.49 4.96 10.65
N ARG A 167 8.73 6.01 10.91
CA ARG A 167 7.28 6.10 10.69
C ARG A 167 6.99 6.85 9.40
N ARG A 168 6.53 6.14 8.38
CA ARG A 168 6.17 6.74 7.09
C ARG A 168 4.69 7.11 7.04
N ILE A 169 4.41 8.33 6.58
CA ILE A 169 3.07 8.84 6.33
C ILE A 169 2.97 9.24 4.86
N ILE A 170 1.83 9.01 4.25
CA ILE A 170 1.44 9.51 2.93
C ILE A 170 0.26 10.45 3.14
N THR A 171 0.33 11.64 2.57
CA THR A 171 -0.75 12.63 2.56
C THR A 171 -1.16 12.92 1.13
N VAL A 172 -2.45 13.14 0.90
CA VAL A 172 -2.99 13.50 -0.41
C VAL A 172 -3.84 14.76 -0.24
N VAL A 173 -3.42 15.83 -0.88
CA VAL A 173 -4.15 17.10 -0.99
C VAL A 173 -4.54 17.28 -2.44
N LEU A 174 -5.84 17.37 -2.71
CA LEU A 174 -6.40 17.64 -4.03
C LEU A 174 -7.12 18.97 -3.98
N ASN A 175 -6.91 19.81 -5.02
CA ASN A 175 -7.56 21.11 -5.15
C ASN A 175 -7.44 21.98 -3.89
N ALA A 176 -6.20 22.29 -3.49
CA ALA A 176 -5.96 23.11 -2.30
C ALA A 176 -6.62 24.48 -2.42
N ASP A 177 -7.38 24.89 -1.41
CA ASP A 177 -8.07 26.17 -1.37
C ASP A 177 -7.08 27.36 -1.48
N ASN A 178 -7.52 28.44 -2.12
CA ASN A 178 -6.75 29.68 -2.33
C ASN A 178 -5.41 29.50 -3.06
N HIS A 179 -5.26 28.43 -3.83
CA HIS A 179 -3.99 28.12 -4.52
C HIS A 179 -3.61 29.15 -5.60
N GLU A 180 -4.57 29.87 -6.17
CA GLU A 180 -4.33 30.93 -7.14
C GLU A 180 -3.61 32.13 -6.50
N GLU A 181 -4.00 32.50 -5.28
CA GLU A 181 -3.40 33.60 -4.52
C GLU A 181 -2.20 33.15 -3.68
N ASN A 182 -2.18 31.87 -3.27
CA ASN A 182 -1.14 31.27 -2.45
C ASN A 182 -0.58 30.01 -3.08
N PRO A 183 0.50 30.08 -3.86
CA PRO A 183 1.15 28.92 -4.48
C PRO A 183 1.63 27.84 -3.47
N SER A 184 1.79 28.21 -2.19
CA SER A 184 2.15 27.30 -1.10
C SER A 184 0.96 26.58 -0.48
N ALA A 185 -0.28 26.85 -0.87
CA ALA A 185 -1.48 26.33 -0.22
C ALA A 185 -1.44 24.80 -0.07
N ARG A 186 -1.13 24.05 -1.14
CA ARG A 186 -1.01 22.58 -1.11
C ARG A 186 0.02 22.07 -0.11
N PHE A 187 1.15 22.77 0.03
CA PHE A 187 2.23 22.41 0.95
C PHE A 187 1.89 22.75 2.40
N ASN A 188 1.21 23.88 2.64
CA ASN A 188 0.73 24.27 3.95
C ASN A 188 -0.27 23.23 4.49
N GLU A 189 -1.24 22.82 3.67
CA GLU A 189 -2.20 21.78 4.04
C GLU A 189 -1.50 20.42 4.26
N THR A 190 -0.52 20.09 3.42
CA THR A 190 0.28 18.86 3.59
C THR A 190 1.04 18.87 4.91
N SER A 191 1.73 19.97 5.27
CA SER A 191 2.41 20.09 6.57
C SER A 191 1.44 19.89 7.72
N ARG A 192 0.29 20.59 7.68
CA ARG A 192 -0.75 20.46 8.71
C ARG A 192 -1.24 19.02 8.88
N LEU A 193 -1.47 18.30 7.78
CA LEU A 193 -1.88 16.90 7.84
C LEU A 193 -0.79 15.97 8.37
N MET A 194 0.47 16.18 7.97
CA MET A 194 1.61 15.39 8.46
C MET A 194 1.80 15.58 9.97
N ASP A 195 1.83 16.82 10.44
CA ASP A 195 1.95 17.15 11.87
C ASP A 195 0.77 16.57 12.64
N TYR A 196 -0.47 16.73 12.14
CA TYR A 196 -1.67 16.16 12.75
C TYR A 196 -1.54 14.64 12.93
N CYS A 197 -1.04 13.92 11.95
CA CYS A 197 -0.84 12.47 12.05
C CYS A 197 0.21 12.11 13.11
N TYR A 198 1.35 12.80 13.15
CA TYR A 198 2.39 12.51 14.16
C TYR A 198 1.95 12.87 15.57
N ASP A 199 1.18 13.95 15.75
CA ASP A 199 0.70 14.42 17.03
C ASP A 199 -0.44 13.57 17.59
N ASN A 200 -1.30 13.02 16.72
CA ASN A 200 -2.54 12.38 17.13
C ASN A 200 -2.55 10.86 16.98
N TRP A 201 -1.55 10.23 16.32
CA TRP A 201 -1.42 8.79 16.24
C TRP A 201 -0.10 8.29 16.80
N SER A 202 -0.14 7.10 17.39
CA SER A 202 1.05 6.38 17.85
C SER A 202 0.98 4.90 17.52
N GLU A 203 2.14 4.27 17.31
CA GLU A 203 2.20 2.82 17.14
C GLU A 203 1.91 2.12 18.47
N LYS A 204 1.00 1.16 18.45
CA LYS A 204 0.64 0.31 19.59
C LYS A 204 0.75 -1.16 19.22
N GLU A 205 1.10 -1.98 20.18
CA GLU A 205 1.01 -3.42 20.07
C GLU A 205 -0.36 -3.90 20.54
N LEU A 206 -1.09 -4.61 19.65
CA LEU A 206 -2.37 -5.22 19.94
C LEU A 206 -2.24 -6.73 20.08
N GLY A 207 -2.94 -7.29 21.06
CA GLY A 207 -2.79 -8.69 21.43
C GLY A 207 -1.51 -8.92 22.26
N LYS A 208 -1.28 -10.16 22.65
CA LYS A 208 -0.08 -10.60 23.35
C LYS A 208 0.37 -11.94 22.78
N ALA A 209 1.68 -12.17 22.78
CA ALA A 209 2.22 -13.49 22.45
C ALA A 209 1.64 -14.56 23.41
N ASN A 210 1.28 -15.71 22.89
CA ASN A 210 0.61 -16.79 23.59
C ASN A 210 -0.77 -16.45 24.19
N ALA A 211 -1.38 -15.33 23.80
CA ALA A 211 -2.75 -15.02 24.22
C ALA A 211 -3.73 -16.02 23.59
N SER A 212 -4.72 -16.44 24.37
CA SER A 212 -5.83 -17.29 23.89
C SER A 212 -6.71 -16.54 22.90
N ILE A 213 -7.28 -17.28 21.96
CA ILE A 213 -8.23 -16.76 20.96
C ILE A 213 -9.64 -17.10 21.45
N PRO A 214 -10.50 -16.11 21.78
CA PRO A 214 -11.80 -16.39 22.41
C PRO A 214 -12.69 -17.36 21.62
N SER A 215 -12.68 -17.24 20.28
CA SER A 215 -13.49 -18.05 19.37
C SER A 215 -12.81 -19.35 18.92
N LEU A 216 -11.54 -19.60 19.31
CA LEU A 216 -10.78 -20.79 18.90
C LEU A 216 -9.79 -21.17 20.00
N LYS A 217 -10.21 -21.98 20.96
CA LYS A 217 -9.36 -22.39 22.09
C LYS A 217 -8.44 -23.56 21.76
N ASP A 218 -8.95 -24.54 21.02
CA ASP A 218 -8.21 -25.73 20.61
C ASP A 218 -8.62 -26.18 19.21
N ILE A 219 -7.83 -27.09 18.65
CA ILE A 219 -8.09 -27.77 17.39
C ILE A 219 -8.02 -29.29 17.67
N LYS A 220 -8.92 -30.06 17.08
CA LYS A 220 -8.91 -31.51 17.18
C LYS A 220 -7.63 -32.10 16.57
N VAL A 221 -7.11 -33.17 17.14
CA VAL A 221 -5.93 -33.89 16.67
C VAL A 221 -6.30 -35.32 16.27
N LYS A 222 -6.19 -35.57 14.97
CA LYS A 222 -6.35 -36.92 14.42
C LYS A 222 -5.08 -37.74 14.70
N ASP A 223 -5.28 -38.99 15.11
CA ASP A 223 -4.23 -39.97 15.39
C ASP A 223 -3.23 -39.57 16.52
N GLY A 224 -3.57 -38.55 17.33
CA GLY A 224 -2.74 -38.10 18.42
C GLY A 224 -2.92 -38.84 19.73
N LYS A 225 -1.94 -38.80 20.65
CA LYS A 225 -2.14 -39.28 22.04
C LYS A 225 -3.24 -38.44 22.70
N GLU A 226 -3.20 -37.13 22.58
CA GLU A 226 -4.27 -36.20 22.94
C GLU A 226 -5.18 -35.99 21.73
N THR A 227 -6.46 -35.77 21.98
CA THR A 227 -7.51 -35.60 20.94
C THR A 227 -7.68 -34.15 20.51
N SER A 228 -7.05 -33.20 21.21
CA SER A 228 -7.03 -31.79 20.87
C SER A 228 -5.69 -31.16 21.28
N VAL A 229 -5.38 -30.00 20.69
CA VAL A 229 -4.24 -29.17 21.03
C VAL A 229 -4.69 -27.72 21.15
N ASN A 230 -4.33 -27.07 22.26
CA ASN A 230 -4.62 -25.65 22.45
C ASN A 230 -3.83 -24.81 21.46
N VAL A 231 -4.45 -23.70 21.02
CA VAL A 231 -3.84 -22.73 20.11
C VAL A 231 -3.81 -21.35 20.75
N ALA A 232 -2.87 -20.53 20.26
CA ALA A 232 -2.69 -19.17 20.74
C ALA A 232 -2.14 -18.26 19.63
N LEU A 233 -2.15 -16.95 19.86
CA LEU A 233 -1.48 -15.97 19.02
C LEU A 233 0.04 -16.14 19.13
N LYS A 234 0.75 -16.11 18.01
CA LYS A 234 2.22 -16.21 17.97
C LYS A 234 2.88 -14.95 18.54
N SER A 235 2.38 -13.78 18.16
CA SER A 235 2.96 -12.47 18.52
C SER A 235 1.88 -11.40 18.57
N PRO A 236 2.12 -10.26 19.23
CA PRO A 236 1.29 -9.08 19.03
C PRO A 236 1.43 -8.56 17.60
N VAL A 237 0.49 -7.73 17.16
CA VAL A 237 0.57 -6.95 15.91
C VAL A 237 0.80 -5.49 16.25
N LYS A 238 1.57 -4.80 15.40
CA LYS A 238 1.79 -3.36 15.51
C LYS A 238 0.84 -2.61 14.60
N VAL A 239 0.16 -1.63 15.15
CA VAL A 239 -0.80 -0.79 14.43
C VAL A 239 -0.65 0.66 14.83
N TRP A 240 -1.00 1.56 13.92
CA TRP A 240 -1.20 2.96 14.24
C TRP A 240 -2.58 3.16 14.83
N VAL A 241 -2.65 3.82 15.97
CA VAL A 241 -3.88 4.05 16.74
C VAL A 241 -3.96 5.52 17.11
N GLU A 242 -5.15 6.11 16.99
CA GLU A 242 -5.40 7.45 17.48
C GLU A 242 -5.16 7.52 18.99
N ASN A 243 -4.49 8.57 19.44
CA ASN A 243 -4.16 8.76 20.84
C ASN A 243 -5.43 8.89 21.69
N GLY A 244 -5.53 8.10 22.75
CA GLY A 244 -6.72 8.04 23.62
C GLY A 244 -7.72 6.94 23.24
N MET A 245 -7.55 6.24 22.12
CA MET A 245 -8.39 5.10 21.77
C MET A 245 -8.18 3.93 22.75
N ASP A 246 -9.27 3.24 23.14
CA ASP A 246 -9.22 2.06 24.00
C ASP A 246 -8.67 0.85 23.24
N THR A 247 -7.40 0.52 23.49
CA THR A 247 -6.73 -0.64 22.89
C THR A 247 -7.05 -1.97 23.58
N GLY A 248 -7.87 -1.98 24.60
CA GLY A 248 -8.27 -3.19 25.34
C GLY A 248 -9.44 -3.94 24.68
N LYS A 249 -10.21 -3.28 23.84
CA LYS A 249 -11.36 -3.86 23.12
C LYS A 249 -10.94 -4.37 21.76
N LEU A 250 -10.55 -5.65 21.69
CA LEU A 250 -10.09 -6.29 20.48
C LEU A 250 -11.12 -7.27 19.93
N THR A 251 -11.29 -7.24 18.60
CA THR A 251 -11.93 -8.31 17.85
C THR A 251 -10.82 -9.17 17.23
N ILE A 252 -10.80 -10.46 17.56
CA ILE A 252 -9.82 -11.43 17.05
C ILE A 252 -10.56 -12.45 16.20
N THR A 253 -10.28 -12.43 14.90
CA THR A 253 -10.94 -13.31 13.91
C THR A 253 -9.94 -14.34 13.42
N PRO A 254 -10.06 -15.63 13.82
CA PRO A 254 -9.18 -16.70 13.36
C PRO A 254 -9.57 -17.19 11.97
N THR A 255 -8.55 -17.53 11.16
CA THR A 255 -8.67 -18.21 9.87
C THR A 255 -7.69 -19.38 9.84
N LEU A 256 -8.21 -20.60 9.78
CA LEU A 256 -7.39 -21.81 9.75
C LEU A 256 -6.80 -22.06 8.35
N ASP A 257 -5.57 -22.58 8.31
CA ASP A 257 -4.88 -22.97 7.08
C ASP A 257 -5.46 -24.30 6.57
N LYS A 258 -6.26 -24.25 5.52
CA LYS A 258 -6.92 -25.43 4.91
C LYS A 258 -5.96 -26.51 4.40
N LYS A 259 -4.66 -26.20 4.25
CA LYS A 259 -3.64 -27.20 3.88
C LYS A 259 -3.15 -28.00 5.08
N LYS A 260 -3.27 -27.46 6.28
CA LYS A 260 -2.81 -28.08 7.53
C LYS A 260 -3.94 -28.57 8.43
N VAL A 261 -5.08 -27.90 8.34
CA VAL A 261 -6.28 -28.21 9.10
C VAL A 261 -7.36 -28.66 8.14
N THR A 262 -7.67 -29.93 8.15
CA THR A 262 -8.71 -30.57 7.32
C THR A 262 -9.83 -31.07 8.22
N ASP A 263 -11.08 -30.78 7.88
CA ASP A 263 -12.24 -31.14 8.70
C ASP A 263 -12.10 -30.70 10.17
N ASP A 264 -11.58 -29.47 10.37
CA ASP A 264 -11.28 -28.86 11.68
C ASP A 264 -10.28 -29.67 12.54
N GLN A 265 -9.42 -30.46 11.91
CA GLN A 265 -8.46 -31.33 12.58
C GLN A 265 -7.04 -31.14 12.00
N VAL A 266 -6.04 -31.28 12.85
CA VAL A 266 -4.64 -31.48 12.48
C VAL A 266 -4.27 -32.95 12.69
N THR A 267 -3.30 -33.45 11.94
CA THR A 267 -2.83 -34.85 12.07
C THR A 267 -1.56 -34.93 12.92
N ALA A 268 -1.53 -35.82 13.90
CA ALA A 268 -0.34 -36.09 14.72
C ALA A 268 0.76 -36.86 13.93
N PRO A 269 2.06 -36.64 14.24
CA PRO A 269 2.54 -35.80 15.32
C PRO A 269 2.50 -34.30 14.93
N ILE A 270 2.20 -33.45 15.91
CA ILE A 270 2.28 -31.99 15.74
C ILE A 270 3.11 -31.38 16.86
N ASN A 271 4.05 -30.53 16.50
CA ASN A 271 4.95 -29.91 17.46
C ASN A 271 4.39 -28.61 18.02
N LYS A 272 4.77 -28.28 19.27
CA LYS A 272 4.55 -26.95 19.83
C LYS A 272 5.11 -25.86 18.88
N GLY A 273 4.36 -24.78 18.69
CA GLY A 273 4.73 -23.67 17.84
C GLY A 273 4.44 -23.88 16.35
N THR A 274 3.76 -24.98 15.98
CA THR A 274 3.34 -25.20 14.59
C THR A 274 2.26 -24.20 14.22
N THR A 275 2.48 -23.43 13.14
CA THR A 275 1.47 -22.51 12.60
C THR A 275 0.33 -23.30 11.95
N VAL A 276 -0.91 -23.05 12.39
CA VAL A 276 -2.14 -23.73 11.93
C VAL A 276 -3.14 -22.78 11.28
N GLY A 277 -2.80 -21.50 11.20
CA GLY A 277 -3.64 -20.47 10.60
C GLY A 277 -3.12 -19.08 10.93
N SER A 278 -3.95 -18.09 10.72
CA SER A 278 -3.71 -16.67 11.07
C SER A 278 -4.90 -16.10 11.85
N ALA A 279 -4.65 -15.07 12.64
CA ALA A 279 -5.69 -14.31 13.32
C ALA A 279 -5.57 -12.84 12.96
N THR A 280 -6.62 -12.25 12.42
CA THR A 280 -6.74 -10.81 12.24
C THR A 280 -7.12 -10.18 13.57
N ILE A 281 -6.46 -9.07 13.92
CA ILE A 281 -6.68 -8.34 15.19
C ILE A 281 -7.11 -6.91 14.85
N GLN A 282 -8.31 -6.54 15.27
CA GLN A 282 -8.90 -5.23 15.03
C GLN A 282 -9.28 -4.56 16.34
N LEU A 283 -9.24 -3.23 16.37
CA LEU A 283 -9.85 -2.42 17.43
C LEU A 283 -11.36 -2.31 17.19
N ALA A 284 -12.16 -2.61 18.22
CA ALA A 284 -13.63 -2.61 18.09
C ALA A 284 -14.20 -1.22 17.74
N ASP A 285 -13.54 -0.16 18.18
CA ASP A 285 -13.99 1.22 18.00
C ASP A 285 -13.26 1.98 16.87
N ASP A 286 -12.42 1.30 16.06
CA ASP A 286 -11.77 1.91 14.89
C ASP A 286 -12.79 2.16 13.76
N LYS A 287 -13.09 3.44 13.54
CA LYS A 287 -14.04 3.89 12.50
C LYS A 287 -13.36 4.17 11.15
N LEU A 288 -12.05 4.35 11.13
CA LEU A 288 -11.32 4.70 9.91
C LEU A 288 -10.95 3.45 9.12
N GLY A 289 -10.65 2.35 9.82
CA GLY A 289 -10.22 1.10 9.19
C GLY A 289 -8.89 1.24 8.44
N TYR A 290 -8.72 0.43 7.41
CA TYR A 290 -7.52 0.35 6.61
C TYR A 290 -7.75 0.89 5.19
N LEU A 291 -6.71 1.41 4.58
CA LEU A 291 -6.75 1.93 3.21
C LEU A 291 -7.25 0.88 2.22
N GLU A 292 -6.87 -0.38 2.44
CA GLU A 292 -7.32 -1.55 1.65
C GLU A 292 -7.84 -2.64 2.59
N ALA A 293 -8.94 -3.28 2.21
CA ALA A 293 -9.65 -4.26 3.04
C ALA A 293 -8.83 -5.51 3.40
N ASN A 294 -7.77 -5.82 2.66
CA ASN A 294 -6.90 -7.00 2.88
C ASN A 294 -5.65 -6.68 3.72
N GLN A 295 -5.55 -5.50 4.28
CA GLN A 295 -4.37 -5.03 5.04
C GLN A 295 -4.59 -4.98 6.55
N GLU A 296 -5.58 -5.68 7.02
CA GLU A 296 -5.81 -5.83 8.44
C GLU A 296 -4.63 -6.52 9.12
N PRO A 297 -4.18 -6.01 10.27
CA PRO A 297 -3.04 -6.58 10.98
C PRO A 297 -3.35 -8.00 11.44
N SER A 298 -2.46 -8.91 11.14
CA SER A 298 -2.64 -10.34 11.45
C SER A 298 -1.38 -10.95 12.04
N THR A 299 -1.56 -12.00 12.81
CA THR A 299 -0.48 -12.83 13.37
C THR A 299 -0.80 -14.31 13.18
N ASP A 300 0.23 -15.14 13.21
CA ASP A 300 0.06 -16.59 13.14
C ASP A 300 -0.72 -17.12 14.36
N ILE A 301 -1.51 -18.16 14.13
CA ILE A 301 -2.07 -19.02 15.16
C ILE A 301 -1.14 -20.22 15.29
N ILE A 302 -0.64 -20.48 16.49
CA ILE A 302 0.29 -21.59 16.77
C ILE A 302 -0.26 -22.54 17.81
N THR A 303 0.17 -23.81 17.72
CA THR A 303 -0.07 -24.82 18.77
C THR A 303 0.77 -24.52 20.01
N THR A 304 0.19 -24.71 21.21
CA THR A 304 0.85 -24.38 22.49
C THR A 304 1.58 -25.57 23.11
N SER A 305 1.34 -26.78 22.60
CA SER A 305 1.99 -28.03 23.06
C SER A 305 2.28 -28.96 21.88
N THR A 306 3.16 -29.92 22.10
CA THR A 306 3.41 -31.03 21.18
C THR A 306 2.40 -32.16 21.46
N VAL A 307 1.82 -32.74 20.41
CA VAL A 307 1.01 -33.95 20.50
C VAL A 307 1.69 -35.03 19.66
N GLU A 308 2.10 -36.10 20.33
CA GLU A 308 2.70 -37.26 19.68
C GLU A 308 1.64 -38.15 19.03
N LYS A 309 2.04 -38.95 18.06
CA LYS A 309 1.17 -39.94 17.44
C LYS A 309 0.83 -41.03 18.46
N ALA A 310 -0.46 -41.42 18.52
CA ALA A 310 -0.93 -42.55 19.34
C ALA A 310 -0.41 -43.88 18.77
N ASN A 311 -0.37 -44.90 19.59
CA ASN A 311 -0.06 -46.25 19.10
C ASN A 311 -1.20 -46.79 18.20
N ILE A 312 -0.86 -47.74 17.35
CA ILE A 312 -1.77 -48.26 16.33
C ILE A 312 -3.06 -48.89 16.91
N PHE A 313 -2.98 -49.45 18.11
CA PHE A 313 -4.13 -50.08 18.78
C PHE A 313 -5.11 -49.02 19.25
N VAL A 314 -4.64 -47.88 19.78
CA VAL A 314 -5.50 -46.78 20.20
C VAL A 314 -6.16 -46.11 18.98
N ILE A 315 -5.40 -45.95 17.89
CA ILE A 315 -5.91 -45.40 16.64
C ILE A 315 -7.01 -46.29 16.08
N GLY A 316 -6.75 -47.62 15.99
CA GLY A 316 -7.71 -48.60 15.49
C GLY A 316 -8.98 -48.64 16.33
N TRP A 317 -8.86 -48.61 17.66
CA TRP A 317 -10.00 -48.57 18.56
C TRP A 317 -10.88 -47.30 18.37
N ARG A 318 -10.25 -46.14 18.26
CA ARG A 318 -10.97 -44.87 18.00
C ARG A 318 -11.73 -44.91 16.67
N HIS A 319 -11.12 -45.41 15.60
CA HIS A 319 -11.80 -45.55 14.30
C HIS A 319 -13.01 -46.48 14.38
N VAL A 320 -12.95 -47.56 15.17
CA VAL A 320 -14.07 -48.46 15.38
C VAL A 320 -15.19 -47.76 16.16
N THR A 321 -14.86 -47.03 17.24
CA THR A 321 -15.86 -46.32 18.03
C THR A 321 -16.52 -45.20 17.24
N ASP A 322 -15.73 -44.42 16.44
CA ASP A 322 -16.25 -43.35 15.58
C ASP A 322 -17.19 -43.92 14.48
N PHE A 323 -16.85 -45.07 13.91
CA PHE A 323 -17.72 -45.74 12.94
C PHE A 323 -19.08 -46.08 13.54
N PHE A 324 -19.11 -46.65 14.75
CA PHE A 324 -20.37 -47.01 15.41
C PHE A 324 -21.16 -45.78 15.89
N SER A 325 -20.51 -44.73 16.37
CA SER A 325 -21.19 -43.48 16.77
C SER A 325 -21.78 -42.68 15.61
N ASN A 326 -21.30 -42.87 14.40
CA ASN A 326 -21.87 -42.26 13.19
C ASN A 326 -22.99 -43.11 12.54
N LEU A 327 -23.25 -44.33 13.05
CA LEU A 327 -24.27 -45.25 12.53
C LEU A 327 -25.59 -45.14 13.32
N PHE A 328 -25.55 -44.60 14.53
CA PHE A 328 -26.66 -44.38 15.44
C PHE A 328 -26.76 -42.89 15.84
#